data_b8dcc088f148ad6f3bed13271f9150a6
#
_entry.id   b8dcc088f148ad6f3bed13271f9150a6
#
_cell.length_a   1.000
_cell.length_b   1.000
_cell.length_c   1.000
_cell.angle_alpha   90.00
_cell.angle_beta   90.00
_cell.angle_gamma   90.00
#
_symmetry.space_group_name_H-M   'P 1'
#
loop_
_entity.id
_entity.type
_entity.pdbx_description
1 polymer ?
#
loop_
_entity_poly.entity_id
_entity_poly.type
_entity_poly.pdbx_seq_one_letter_code
_entity_poly.pdbx_strand_id
1 'polypeptide(L)'
;MQSQLMLTIQQIANQLGGQISGNAETQINRVGSLALGQSGAIAFFNDSKYKTQLENTAASAVIIRAEHAALTKIPKIITDNPYAYFAKVSQLLNPKYVAAHGVHASAIIDASCKIAANCSIGANVVIESNVTLGQNANIGAGCVIERNVSIGDNTVLEANVTIKHGTQIGQHCHLFSGCVIGNDGFGYAEQTSDMANIYWVKIPQVGRVIIHNFVDIGANTTIDRGTIDDTVIEEGVKLDNLIQIAHNCRIGAHTVIAGCTGIAGSAIIGKHCKIGGAAMILGHLNIADEVTISPGSMIMRSINMAGTYTALMPSQAHEDWLKTAANIRHLSPHLNHLTDKIKALEISLAKLAANKT
;
A
#
# COMPACT_ATOMS: atom_id res chain seq x y z
N MET A 1 11.28 11.03 -29.09
CA MET A 1 10.22 11.80 -28.42
C MET A 1 8.91 11.10 -28.69
N GLN A 2 8.27 10.48 -27.69
CA GLN A 2 6.89 9.99 -27.85
C GLN A 2 6.02 11.22 -28.17
N SER A 3 5.24 11.16 -29.25
CA SER A 3 4.24 12.19 -29.54
C SER A 3 3.29 12.25 -28.34
N GLN A 4 3.26 13.38 -27.66
CA GLN A 4 2.38 13.58 -26.51
C GLN A 4 0.94 13.38 -27.00
N LEU A 5 0.23 12.42 -26.47
CA LEU A 5 -1.16 12.12 -26.84
C LEU A 5 -1.99 13.38 -26.56
N MET A 6 -2.73 13.86 -27.56
CA MET A 6 -3.59 15.02 -27.44
C MET A 6 -5.04 14.58 -27.64
N LEU A 7 -5.91 14.86 -26.69
CA LEU A 7 -7.32 14.51 -26.71
C LEU A 7 -8.17 15.73 -26.44
N THR A 8 -9.36 15.82 -27.04
CA THR A 8 -10.36 16.80 -26.63
C THR A 8 -11.08 16.35 -25.36
N ILE A 9 -11.67 17.28 -24.63
CA ILE A 9 -12.55 16.94 -23.48
C ILE A 9 -13.67 16.00 -23.95
N GLN A 10 -14.20 16.18 -25.18
CA GLN A 10 -15.21 15.30 -25.74
C GLN A 10 -14.69 13.88 -25.91
N GLN A 11 -13.48 13.70 -26.40
CA GLN A 11 -12.88 12.36 -26.56
C GLN A 11 -12.64 11.68 -25.21
N ILE A 12 -12.21 12.45 -24.20
CA ILE A 12 -12.05 11.96 -22.83
C ILE A 12 -13.40 11.51 -22.26
N ALA A 13 -14.43 12.35 -22.36
CA ALA A 13 -15.78 12.05 -21.88
C ALA A 13 -16.43 10.86 -22.61
N ASN A 14 -16.18 10.69 -23.90
CA ASN A 14 -16.67 9.53 -24.68
C ASN A 14 -16.08 8.21 -24.15
N GLN A 15 -14.85 8.22 -23.67
CA GLN A 15 -14.19 7.01 -23.15
C GLN A 15 -14.49 6.74 -21.66
N LEU A 16 -14.59 7.79 -20.85
CA LEU A 16 -14.65 7.66 -19.39
C LEU A 16 -16.02 8.06 -18.80
N GLY A 17 -16.93 8.58 -19.63
CA GLY A 17 -18.19 9.15 -19.18
C GLY A 17 -18.02 10.57 -18.64
N GLY A 18 -19.03 11.06 -17.89
CA GLY A 18 -19.05 12.42 -17.35
C GLY A 18 -19.79 13.42 -18.24
N GLN A 19 -20.27 14.52 -17.65
CA GLN A 19 -21.00 15.58 -18.35
C GLN A 19 -20.06 16.73 -18.64
N ILE A 20 -20.04 17.19 -19.89
CA ILE A 20 -19.23 18.34 -20.31
C ILE A 20 -20.00 19.65 -20.08
N SER A 21 -19.30 20.68 -19.58
CA SER A 21 -19.78 22.05 -19.53
C SER A 21 -18.67 22.99 -20.02
N GLY A 22 -18.96 23.79 -21.01
CA GLY A 22 -18.01 24.64 -21.72
C GLY A 22 -17.60 24.08 -23.09
N ASN A 23 -16.45 24.51 -23.61
CA ASN A 23 -15.98 24.12 -24.94
C ASN A 23 -15.47 22.64 -24.93
N ALA A 24 -16.24 21.75 -25.55
CA ALA A 24 -15.93 20.33 -25.66
C ALA A 24 -14.67 20.05 -26.52
N GLU A 25 -14.29 20.92 -27.42
CA GLU A 25 -13.13 20.81 -28.30
C GLU A 25 -11.82 21.27 -27.64
N THR A 26 -11.86 21.64 -26.33
CA THR A 26 -10.68 22.02 -25.58
C THR A 26 -9.64 20.90 -25.59
N GLN A 27 -8.45 21.21 -26.09
CA GLN A 27 -7.34 20.25 -26.24
C GLN A 27 -6.62 20.01 -24.91
N ILE A 28 -6.43 18.75 -24.57
CA ILE A 28 -5.74 18.28 -23.37
C ILE A 28 -4.60 17.35 -23.78
N ASN A 29 -3.40 17.65 -23.34
CA ASN A 29 -2.22 16.83 -23.59
C ASN A 29 -1.46 16.42 -22.31
N ARG A 30 -1.93 16.88 -21.15
CA ARG A 30 -1.32 16.55 -19.85
C ARG A 30 -2.31 16.69 -18.70
N VAL A 31 -2.01 16.04 -17.60
CA VAL A 31 -2.62 16.33 -16.30
C VAL A 31 -1.82 17.42 -15.59
N GLY A 32 -2.47 18.19 -14.73
CA GLY A 32 -1.82 19.27 -13.98
C GLY A 32 -2.48 19.53 -12.63
N SER A 33 -1.79 20.24 -11.75
CA SER A 33 -2.38 20.76 -10.52
C SER A 33 -3.16 22.05 -10.78
N LEU A 34 -4.10 22.41 -9.89
CA LEU A 34 -4.78 23.69 -9.96
C LEU A 34 -3.80 24.87 -9.81
N ALA A 35 -2.85 24.77 -8.91
CA ALA A 35 -1.90 25.85 -8.59
C ALA A 35 -0.88 26.11 -9.71
N LEU A 36 -0.43 25.05 -10.40
CA LEU A 36 0.60 25.11 -11.45
C LEU A 36 0.01 24.79 -12.83
N GLY A 37 -1.30 24.89 -12.97
CA GLY A 37 -1.99 24.61 -14.22
C GLY A 37 -1.43 25.44 -15.37
N GLN A 38 -1.29 24.79 -16.53
CA GLN A 38 -0.79 25.40 -17.77
C GLN A 38 -1.77 25.09 -18.90
N SER A 39 -1.65 25.85 -20.00
CA SER A 39 -2.39 25.54 -21.21
C SER A 39 -2.18 24.10 -21.67
N GLY A 40 -3.24 23.40 -22.06
CA GLY A 40 -3.27 21.98 -22.40
C GLY A 40 -3.38 21.04 -21.19
N ALA A 41 -3.36 21.56 -19.96
CA ALA A 41 -3.53 20.72 -18.76
C ALA A 41 -5.00 20.55 -18.37
N ILE A 42 -5.36 19.37 -17.86
CA ILE A 42 -6.59 19.12 -17.12
C ILE A 42 -6.26 18.89 -15.63
N ALA A 43 -6.91 19.66 -14.75
CA ALA A 43 -6.78 19.54 -13.31
C ALA A 43 -8.03 18.91 -12.68
N PHE A 44 -8.04 18.65 -11.38
CA PHE A 44 -9.26 18.24 -10.67
C PHE A 44 -9.48 19.10 -9.44
N PHE A 45 -10.76 19.25 -9.05
CA PHE A 45 -11.18 19.95 -7.85
C PHE A 45 -12.07 19.04 -7.00
N ASN A 46 -11.64 18.79 -5.77
CA ASN A 46 -12.32 17.85 -4.86
C ASN A 46 -12.53 18.41 -3.45
N ASP A 47 -11.96 19.57 -3.10
CA ASP A 47 -12.01 20.12 -1.74
C ASP A 47 -12.06 21.66 -1.79
N SER A 48 -12.99 22.25 -1.05
CA SER A 48 -13.24 23.69 -1.01
C SER A 48 -12.03 24.53 -0.54
N LYS A 49 -11.10 23.95 0.20
CA LYS A 49 -9.82 24.61 0.60
C LYS A 49 -8.97 25.04 -0.61
N TYR A 50 -9.19 24.44 -1.78
CA TYR A 50 -8.49 24.79 -3.02
C TYR A 50 -9.26 25.77 -3.92
N LYS A 51 -10.34 26.41 -3.41
CA LYS A 51 -11.20 27.32 -4.20
C LYS A 51 -10.40 28.45 -4.84
N THR A 52 -9.54 29.11 -4.10
CA THR A 52 -8.68 30.21 -4.64
C THR A 52 -7.77 29.71 -5.76
N GLN A 53 -7.27 28.49 -5.67
CA GLN A 53 -6.46 27.89 -6.74
C GLN A 53 -7.30 27.60 -8.00
N LEU A 54 -8.56 27.15 -7.83
CA LEU A 54 -9.49 26.93 -8.93
C LEU A 54 -9.83 28.24 -9.66
N GLU A 55 -10.03 29.33 -8.94
CA GLU A 55 -10.36 30.66 -9.51
C GLU A 55 -9.20 31.24 -10.32
N ASN A 56 -7.95 30.93 -9.95
CA ASN A 56 -6.74 31.50 -10.56
C ASN A 56 -6.00 30.53 -11.48
N THR A 57 -6.51 29.31 -11.69
CA THR A 57 -5.80 28.29 -12.46
C THR A 57 -5.69 28.66 -13.94
N ALA A 58 -4.52 28.41 -14.54
CA ALA A 58 -4.28 28.48 -15.97
C ALA A 58 -4.49 27.13 -16.69
N ALA A 59 -5.05 26.13 -16.01
CA ALA A 59 -5.42 24.86 -16.63
C ALA A 59 -6.49 25.06 -17.71
N SER A 60 -6.41 24.32 -18.81
CA SER A 60 -7.39 24.39 -19.91
C SER A 60 -8.75 23.79 -19.53
N ALA A 61 -8.77 22.84 -18.59
CA ALA A 61 -9.99 22.22 -18.12
C ALA A 61 -9.87 21.74 -16.67
N VAL A 62 -11.03 21.47 -16.04
CA VAL A 62 -11.09 20.92 -14.69
C VAL A 62 -12.10 19.77 -14.60
N ILE A 63 -11.76 18.74 -13.80
CA ILE A 63 -12.67 17.68 -13.41
C ILE A 63 -13.26 18.08 -12.05
N ILE A 64 -14.60 18.11 -11.93
CA ILE A 64 -15.26 18.73 -10.79
C ILE A 64 -16.61 18.07 -10.50
N ARG A 65 -17.13 18.19 -9.27
CA ARG A 65 -18.49 17.77 -8.93
C ARG A 65 -19.53 18.78 -9.39
N ALA A 66 -20.77 18.34 -9.60
CA ALA A 66 -21.88 19.19 -10.03
C ALA A 66 -22.11 20.39 -9.08
N GLU A 67 -22.03 20.15 -7.77
CA GLU A 67 -22.21 21.19 -6.73
C GLU A 67 -21.20 22.34 -6.79
N HIS A 68 -20.03 22.09 -7.39
CA HIS A 68 -18.94 23.06 -7.51
C HIS A 68 -18.81 23.64 -8.93
N ALA A 69 -19.61 23.18 -9.89
CA ALA A 69 -19.46 23.53 -11.30
C ALA A 69 -19.57 25.05 -11.56
N ALA A 70 -20.35 25.76 -10.73
CA ALA A 70 -20.52 27.24 -10.84
C ALA A 70 -19.29 28.03 -10.36
N LEU A 71 -18.33 27.42 -9.66
CA LEU A 71 -17.15 28.11 -9.12
C LEU A 71 -16.14 28.52 -10.19
N THR A 72 -16.26 28.03 -11.41
CA THR A 72 -15.33 28.33 -12.49
C THR A 72 -16.02 28.42 -13.85
N LYS A 73 -15.48 29.26 -14.73
CA LYS A 73 -15.94 29.38 -16.10
C LYS A 73 -15.13 28.53 -17.10
N ILE A 74 -14.01 28.01 -16.71
CA ILE A 74 -13.20 27.18 -17.62
C ILE A 74 -13.96 25.90 -18.02
N PRO A 75 -13.65 25.31 -19.18
CA PRO A 75 -14.21 24.05 -19.60
C PRO A 75 -14.05 22.95 -18.52
N LYS A 76 -15.07 22.12 -18.34
CA LYS A 76 -15.05 21.14 -17.25
C LYS A 76 -15.73 19.83 -17.61
N ILE A 77 -15.29 18.76 -16.93
CA ILE A 77 -15.97 17.47 -16.90
C ILE A 77 -16.58 17.30 -15.51
N ILE A 78 -17.88 17.12 -15.45
CA ILE A 78 -18.64 16.94 -14.21
C ILE A 78 -18.78 15.45 -13.94
N THR A 79 -18.40 15.02 -12.73
CA THR A 79 -18.43 13.61 -12.28
C THR A 79 -18.60 13.54 -10.76
N ASP A 80 -19.12 12.44 -10.25
CA ASP A 80 -19.33 12.23 -8.81
C ASP A 80 -18.01 12.02 -8.04
N ASN A 81 -16.98 11.50 -8.70
CA ASN A 81 -15.66 11.26 -8.09
C ASN A 81 -14.53 11.86 -8.94
N PRO A 82 -14.26 13.19 -8.80
CA PRO A 82 -13.24 13.88 -9.58
C PRO A 82 -11.84 13.28 -9.44
N TYR A 83 -11.48 12.79 -8.27
CA TYR A 83 -10.13 12.24 -8.03
C TYR A 83 -9.92 10.90 -8.76
N ALA A 84 -10.89 9.99 -8.67
CA ALA A 84 -10.82 8.73 -9.42
C ALA A 84 -10.90 8.97 -10.95
N TYR A 85 -11.69 9.93 -11.37
CA TYR A 85 -11.77 10.31 -12.78
C TYR A 85 -10.44 10.88 -13.28
N PHE A 86 -9.79 11.76 -12.49
CA PHE A 86 -8.46 12.27 -12.78
C PHE A 86 -7.41 11.16 -12.93
N ALA A 87 -7.45 10.15 -12.07
CA ALA A 87 -6.55 8.99 -12.20
C ALA A 87 -6.73 8.27 -13.54
N LYS A 88 -7.98 8.07 -13.98
CA LYS A 88 -8.28 7.45 -15.29
C LYS A 88 -7.81 8.32 -16.45
N VAL A 89 -8.03 9.64 -16.39
CA VAL A 89 -7.51 10.58 -17.41
C VAL A 89 -5.99 10.57 -17.43
N SER A 90 -5.35 10.52 -16.24
CA SER A 90 -3.90 10.41 -16.16
C SER A 90 -3.36 9.17 -16.85
N GLN A 91 -4.00 8.01 -16.65
CA GLN A 91 -3.65 6.76 -17.34
C GLN A 91 -3.85 6.87 -18.87
N LEU A 92 -4.93 7.52 -19.29
CA LEU A 92 -5.24 7.70 -20.71
C LEU A 92 -4.21 8.55 -21.42
N LEU A 93 -3.77 9.65 -20.80
CA LEU A 93 -2.77 10.58 -21.35
C LEU A 93 -1.32 10.08 -21.21
N ASN A 94 -1.07 9.14 -20.30
CA ASN A 94 0.25 8.58 -20.04
C ASN A 94 0.21 7.04 -20.14
N PRO A 95 -0.01 6.50 -21.34
CA PRO A 95 -0.03 5.05 -21.53
C PRO A 95 1.30 4.45 -21.08
N LYS A 96 1.23 3.33 -20.37
CA LYS A 96 2.44 2.62 -19.93
C LYS A 96 3.26 2.20 -21.16
N TYR A 97 4.56 2.29 -21.06
CA TYR A 97 5.47 1.72 -22.05
C TYR A 97 5.25 0.21 -22.09
N VAL A 98 4.95 -0.29 -23.26
CA VAL A 98 4.87 -1.72 -23.54
C VAL A 98 6.19 -2.14 -24.14
N ALA A 99 6.95 -2.99 -23.43
CA ALA A 99 8.18 -3.56 -24.00
C ALA A 99 7.86 -4.38 -25.25
N ALA A 100 8.78 -4.37 -26.19
CA ALA A 100 8.64 -5.23 -27.38
C ALA A 100 8.59 -6.70 -26.95
N HIS A 101 7.69 -7.47 -27.56
CA HIS A 101 7.62 -8.91 -27.32
C HIS A 101 8.93 -9.61 -27.73
N GLY A 102 9.27 -10.66 -27.01
CA GLY A 102 10.44 -11.47 -27.28
C GLY A 102 11.34 -11.65 -26.07
N VAL A 103 12.39 -12.41 -26.28
CA VAL A 103 13.38 -12.76 -25.26
C VAL A 103 14.70 -12.08 -25.60
N HIS A 104 15.24 -11.32 -24.66
CA HIS A 104 16.58 -10.72 -24.85
C HIS A 104 17.66 -11.80 -24.91
N ALA A 105 18.65 -11.63 -25.78
CA ALA A 105 19.69 -12.63 -26.05
C ALA A 105 20.53 -13.03 -24.82
N SER A 106 20.59 -12.19 -23.79
CA SER A 106 21.29 -12.48 -22.53
C SER A 106 20.41 -13.11 -21.45
N ALA A 107 19.14 -13.41 -21.72
CA ALA A 107 18.28 -14.11 -20.77
C ALA A 107 18.64 -15.61 -20.74
N ILE A 108 18.61 -16.19 -19.54
CA ILE A 108 18.84 -17.62 -19.31
C ILE A 108 17.50 -18.25 -18.87
N ILE A 109 16.98 -19.15 -19.67
CA ILE A 109 15.66 -19.76 -19.46
C ILE A 109 15.80 -21.27 -19.55
N ASP A 110 15.35 -21.97 -18.49
CA ASP A 110 15.33 -23.43 -18.50
C ASP A 110 14.35 -23.98 -19.56
N ALA A 111 14.73 -25.04 -20.22
CA ALA A 111 13.97 -25.61 -21.32
C ALA A 111 12.60 -26.20 -20.91
N SER A 112 12.39 -26.49 -19.61
CA SER A 112 11.11 -26.99 -19.09
C SER A 112 10.05 -25.88 -18.91
N CYS A 113 10.40 -24.61 -19.09
CA CYS A 113 9.50 -23.48 -18.89
C CYS A 113 8.40 -23.42 -19.95
N LYS A 114 7.19 -22.99 -19.52
CA LYS A 114 6.05 -22.72 -20.39
C LYS A 114 5.84 -21.22 -20.49
N ILE A 115 6.30 -20.63 -21.57
CA ILE A 115 6.25 -19.17 -21.79
C ILE A 115 5.32 -18.87 -22.97
N ALA A 116 4.30 -18.05 -22.74
CA ALA A 116 3.39 -17.61 -23.81
C ALA A 116 4.15 -16.78 -24.86
N ALA A 117 3.74 -16.89 -26.13
CA ALA A 117 4.48 -16.36 -27.28
C ALA A 117 4.64 -14.82 -27.28
N ASN A 118 3.77 -14.10 -26.61
CA ASN A 118 3.75 -12.63 -26.53
C ASN A 118 4.31 -12.07 -25.21
N CYS A 119 5.10 -12.83 -24.48
CA CYS A 119 5.87 -12.33 -23.34
C CYS A 119 7.00 -11.42 -23.79
N SER A 120 7.38 -10.50 -22.89
CA SER A 120 8.60 -9.68 -23.01
C SER A 120 9.55 -10.06 -21.89
N ILE A 121 10.77 -10.49 -22.23
CA ILE A 121 11.78 -10.92 -21.24
C ILE A 121 13.05 -10.10 -21.46
N GLY A 122 13.40 -9.29 -20.45
CA GLY A 122 14.51 -8.34 -20.48
C GLY A 122 15.89 -8.96 -20.38
N ALA A 123 16.89 -8.11 -20.45
CA ALA A 123 18.29 -8.51 -20.35
C ALA A 123 18.64 -9.12 -19.00
N ASN A 124 19.50 -10.14 -18.99
CA ASN A 124 20.02 -10.80 -17.78
C ASN A 124 18.95 -11.39 -16.86
N VAL A 125 17.77 -11.70 -17.40
CA VAL A 125 16.72 -12.43 -16.66
C VAL A 125 17.15 -13.89 -16.53
N VAL A 126 16.96 -14.47 -15.35
CA VAL A 126 17.17 -15.90 -15.08
C VAL A 126 15.84 -16.54 -14.71
N ILE A 127 15.43 -17.57 -15.45
CA ILE A 127 14.20 -18.33 -15.22
C ILE A 127 14.58 -19.80 -15.03
N GLU A 128 14.36 -20.30 -13.82
CA GLU A 128 14.65 -21.70 -13.47
C GLU A 128 13.54 -22.65 -13.98
N SER A 129 13.70 -23.93 -13.67
CA SER A 129 12.86 -25.02 -14.20
C SER A 129 11.37 -24.93 -13.82
N ASN A 130 10.51 -25.41 -14.72
CA ASN A 130 9.07 -25.54 -14.53
C ASN A 130 8.33 -24.21 -14.26
N VAL A 131 8.87 -23.07 -14.69
CA VAL A 131 8.17 -21.77 -14.59
C VAL A 131 7.12 -21.67 -15.69
N THR A 132 5.97 -21.07 -15.33
CA THR A 132 4.89 -20.75 -16.28
C THR A 132 4.66 -19.25 -16.33
N LEU A 133 4.74 -18.65 -17.54
CA LEU A 133 4.39 -17.24 -17.79
C LEU A 133 3.17 -17.16 -18.69
N GLY A 134 2.14 -16.45 -18.23
CA GLY A 134 0.92 -16.19 -18.96
C GLY A 134 1.09 -15.19 -20.10
N GLN A 135 0.01 -14.91 -20.83
CA GLN A 135 -0.03 -14.01 -21.98
C GLN A 135 0.39 -12.60 -21.59
N ASN A 136 1.16 -11.93 -22.43
CA ASN A 136 1.62 -10.55 -22.24
C ASN A 136 2.38 -10.30 -20.91
N ALA A 137 2.90 -11.34 -20.26
CA ALA A 137 3.76 -11.13 -19.09
C ALA A 137 5.02 -10.35 -19.51
N ASN A 138 5.38 -9.34 -18.70
CA ASN A 138 6.54 -8.49 -18.96
C ASN A 138 7.54 -8.64 -17.81
N ILE A 139 8.70 -9.21 -18.10
CA ILE A 139 9.76 -9.48 -17.12
C ILE A 139 10.91 -8.51 -17.36
N GLY A 140 11.09 -7.55 -16.47
CA GLY A 140 12.13 -6.53 -16.51
C GLY A 140 13.53 -7.11 -16.39
N ALA A 141 14.53 -6.32 -16.77
CA ALA A 141 15.93 -6.74 -16.75
C ALA A 141 16.41 -7.15 -15.35
N GLY A 142 17.25 -8.18 -15.28
CA GLY A 142 17.88 -8.65 -14.05
C GLY A 142 16.95 -9.39 -13.07
N CYS A 143 15.71 -9.69 -13.48
CA CYS A 143 14.80 -10.49 -12.66
C CYS A 143 15.31 -11.93 -12.50
N VAL A 144 15.08 -12.51 -11.32
CA VAL A 144 15.33 -13.92 -11.03
C VAL A 144 14.03 -14.60 -10.64
N ILE A 145 13.65 -15.63 -11.39
CA ILE A 145 12.43 -16.39 -11.17
C ILE A 145 12.83 -17.85 -10.92
N GLU A 146 12.69 -18.28 -9.67
CA GLU A 146 13.07 -19.63 -9.25
C GLU A 146 12.05 -20.69 -9.74
N ARG A 147 12.41 -21.94 -9.57
CA ARG A 147 11.66 -23.12 -10.05
C ARG A 147 10.20 -23.16 -9.56
N ASN A 148 9.33 -23.74 -10.37
CA ASN A 148 7.93 -23.98 -10.06
C ASN A 148 7.09 -22.69 -9.79
N VAL A 149 7.53 -21.53 -10.24
CA VAL A 149 6.77 -20.28 -10.16
C VAL A 149 5.75 -20.20 -11.27
N SER A 150 4.56 -19.67 -10.97
CA SER A 150 3.55 -19.32 -11.98
C SER A 150 3.22 -17.84 -11.93
N ILE A 151 3.19 -17.19 -13.08
CA ILE A 151 2.85 -15.77 -13.27
C ILE A 151 1.73 -15.67 -14.29
N GLY A 152 0.62 -15.02 -13.91
CA GLY A 152 -0.57 -14.87 -14.75
C GLY A 152 -0.43 -13.81 -15.84
N ASP A 153 -1.48 -13.71 -16.66
CA ASP A 153 -1.54 -12.84 -17.82
C ASP A 153 -1.41 -11.35 -17.47
N ASN A 154 -0.80 -10.57 -18.34
CA ASN A 154 -0.65 -9.12 -18.25
C ASN A 154 0.07 -8.65 -16.95
N THR A 155 0.79 -9.53 -16.28
CA THR A 155 1.56 -9.21 -15.09
C THR A 155 2.92 -8.65 -15.48
N VAL A 156 3.33 -7.59 -14.78
CA VAL A 156 4.58 -6.86 -15.02
C VAL A 156 5.49 -7.00 -13.81
N LEU A 157 6.68 -7.51 -14.03
CA LEU A 157 7.81 -7.41 -13.10
C LEU A 157 8.77 -6.34 -13.63
N GLU A 158 9.05 -5.32 -12.83
CA GLU A 158 10.08 -4.34 -13.16
C GLU A 158 11.48 -4.92 -12.95
N ALA A 159 12.51 -4.10 -13.13
CA ALA A 159 13.90 -4.58 -13.03
C ALA A 159 14.25 -5.12 -11.64
N ASN A 160 15.09 -6.16 -11.59
CA ASN A 160 15.68 -6.74 -10.38
C ASN A 160 14.64 -7.30 -9.37
N VAL A 161 13.50 -7.75 -9.82
CA VAL A 161 12.52 -8.46 -8.99
C VAL A 161 12.98 -9.91 -8.80
N THR A 162 12.91 -10.41 -7.56
CA THR A 162 13.22 -11.80 -7.24
C THR A 162 11.98 -12.55 -6.80
N ILE A 163 11.63 -13.62 -7.50
CA ILE A 163 10.50 -14.50 -7.17
C ILE A 163 11.05 -15.87 -6.77
N LYS A 164 10.85 -16.22 -5.51
CA LYS A 164 11.34 -17.48 -4.94
C LYS A 164 10.43 -18.66 -5.33
N HIS A 165 11.01 -19.84 -5.27
CA HIS A 165 10.38 -21.08 -5.74
C HIS A 165 8.97 -21.32 -5.21
N GLY A 166 8.11 -21.85 -6.08
CA GLY A 166 6.73 -22.23 -5.78
C GLY A 166 5.74 -21.09 -5.63
N THR A 167 6.18 -19.84 -5.71
CA THR A 167 5.31 -18.66 -5.65
C THR A 167 4.30 -18.66 -6.79
N GLN A 168 3.07 -18.26 -6.50
CA GLN A 168 2.00 -18.10 -7.49
C GLN A 168 1.54 -16.64 -7.54
N ILE A 169 1.54 -16.06 -8.72
CA ILE A 169 1.14 -14.67 -8.99
C ILE A 169 0.01 -14.67 -10.01
N GLY A 170 -1.08 -13.99 -9.69
CA GLY A 170 -2.25 -13.84 -10.54
C GLY A 170 -2.02 -12.95 -11.76
N GLN A 171 -3.12 -12.55 -12.37
CA GLN A 171 -3.15 -11.72 -13.58
C GLN A 171 -3.15 -10.22 -13.21
N HIS A 172 -2.69 -9.38 -14.16
CA HIS A 172 -2.72 -7.93 -14.03
C HIS A 172 -2.03 -7.38 -12.77
N CYS A 173 -1.04 -8.09 -12.27
CA CYS A 173 -0.22 -7.64 -11.14
C CYS A 173 0.92 -6.75 -11.63
N HIS A 174 1.40 -5.84 -10.77
CA HIS A 174 2.56 -5.01 -11.04
C HIS A 174 3.52 -5.04 -9.85
N LEU A 175 4.68 -5.64 -10.04
CA LEU A 175 5.74 -5.72 -9.04
C LEU A 175 6.85 -4.74 -9.42
N PHE A 176 7.06 -3.75 -8.58
CA PHE A 176 8.05 -2.70 -8.81
C PHE A 176 9.46 -3.18 -8.46
N SER A 177 10.46 -2.44 -8.94
CA SER A 177 11.86 -2.83 -8.90
C SER A 177 12.36 -3.22 -7.50
N GLY A 178 13.14 -4.29 -7.44
CA GLY A 178 13.78 -4.76 -6.21
C GLY A 178 12.88 -5.52 -5.23
N CYS A 179 11.61 -5.80 -5.56
CA CYS A 179 10.76 -6.64 -4.70
C CYS A 179 11.35 -8.03 -4.56
N VAL A 180 11.16 -8.63 -3.36
CA VAL A 180 11.52 -10.03 -3.07
C VAL A 180 10.26 -10.76 -2.59
N ILE A 181 9.82 -11.74 -3.35
CA ILE A 181 8.59 -12.48 -3.06
C ILE A 181 8.92 -13.95 -2.75
N GLY A 182 8.52 -14.40 -1.57
CA GLY A 182 8.68 -15.79 -1.14
C GLY A 182 10.04 -16.08 -0.49
N ASN A 183 10.71 -15.06 0.07
CA ASN A 183 11.89 -15.27 0.90
C ASN A 183 11.55 -16.09 2.15
N ASP A 184 12.53 -16.78 2.74
CA ASP A 184 12.32 -17.47 4.01
C ASP A 184 11.95 -16.48 5.11
N GLY A 185 10.87 -16.77 5.84
CA GLY A 185 10.51 -16.04 7.04
C GLY A 185 11.51 -16.26 8.17
N PHE A 186 11.42 -15.42 9.21
CA PHE A 186 12.26 -15.51 10.41
C PHE A 186 11.74 -16.64 11.32
N GLY A 187 12.19 -17.86 11.08
CA GLY A 187 11.81 -19.05 11.84
C GLY A 187 13.04 -19.70 12.47
N TYR A 188 13.17 -19.58 13.80
CA TYR A 188 14.24 -20.19 14.57
C TYR A 188 13.72 -20.72 15.90
N ALA A 189 14.16 -21.93 16.27
CA ALA A 189 13.91 -22.53 17.58
C ALA A 189 15.15 -22.42 18.46
N GLU A 190 14.94 -21.97 19.67
CA GLU A 190 16.01 -22.04 20.69
C GLU A 190 16.27 -23.46 21.11
N GLN A 191 17.51 -23.86 21.11
CA GLN A 191 17.95 -25.16 21.65
C GLN A 191 19.10 -24.98 22.64
N THR A 192 19.01 -25.68 23.75
CA THR A 192 20.05 -25.71 24.77
C THR A 192 20.77 -27.04 24.69
N SER A 193 22.09 -27.05 24.46
CA SER A 193 22.88 -28.27 24.41
C SER A 193 23.37 -28.72 25.80
N ASP A 194 23.65 -27.75 26.70
CA ASP A 194 24.01 -27.90 28.09
C ASP A 194 23.67 -26.59 28.81
N MET A 195 23.71 -26.52 30.13
CA MET A 195 23.31 -25.29 30.88
C MET A 195 24.07 -24.00 30.51
N ALA A 196 25.00 -24.04 29.53
CA ALA A 196 25.83 -22.90 29.15
C ALA A 196 25.74 -22.46 27.69
N ASN A 197 25.19 -23.27 26.78
CA ASN A 197 25.22 -22.96 25.33
C ASN A 197 23.81 -22.97 24.72
N ILE A 198 23.27 -21.80 24.50
CA ILE A 198 22.03 -21.57 23.73
C ILE A 198 22.41 -21.36 22.27
N TYR A 199 21.76 -22.04 21.33
CA TYR A 199 21.90 -21.82 19.91
C TYR A 199 20.55 -21.89 19.18
N TRP A 200 20.49 -21.26 18.00
CA TRP A 200 19.29 -21.15 17.20
C TRP A 200 19.29 -22.19 16.08
N VAL A 201 18.27 -23.04 16.05
CA VAL A 201 18.05 -24.02 14.98
C VAL A 201 17.06 -23.39 13.97
N LYS A 202 17.47 -23.30 12.70
CA LYS A 202 16.60 -22.76 11.64
C LYS A 202 15.42 -23.72 11.39
N ILE A 203 14.21 -23.18 11.38
CA ILE A 203 13.00 -23.86 10.97
C ILE A 203 12.85 -23.69 9.45
N PRO A 204 12.90 -24.76 8.63
CA PRO A 204 12.68 -24.67 7.19
C PRO A 204 11.32 -24.04 6.90
N GLN A 205 11.29 -23.11 5.94
CA GLN A 205 10.09 -22.45 5.49
C GLN A 205 9.60 -23.15 4.20
N VAL A 206 8.56 -23.98 4.33
CA VAL A 206 8.11 -24.90 3.26
C VAL A 206 6.81 -24.45 2.58
N GLY A 207 6.11 -23.46 3.15
CA GLY A 207 4.96 -22.83 2.53
C GLY A 207 5.37 -21.96 1.33
N ARG A 208 4.41 -21.27 0.75
CA ARG A 208 4.57 -20.42 -0.45
C ARG A 208 4.05 -19.02 -0.21
N VAL A 209 4.17 -18.17 -1.24
CA VAL A 209 3.40 -16.94 -1.38
C VAL A 209 2.40 -17.11 -2.50
N ILE A 210 1.14 -16.76 -2.23
CA ILE A 210 0.04 -16.70 -3.20
C ILE A 210 -0.39 -15.25 -3.34
N ILE A 211 -0.24 -14.69 -4.54
CA ILE A 211 -0.69 -13.34 -4.90
C ILE A 211 -1.85 -13.48 -5.88
N HIS A 212 -3.02 -12.94 -5.52
CA HIS A 212 -4.18 -12.94 -6.41
C HIS A 212 -4.08 -11.87 -7.50
N ASN A 213 -5.17 -11.63 -8.23
CA ASN A 213 -5.17 -10.72 -9.37
C ASN A 213 -5.15 -9.24 -8.95
N PHE A 214 -4.70 -8.36 -9.86
CA PHE A 214 -4.75 -6.90 -9.70
C PHE A 214 -3.99 -6.36 -8.50
N VAL A 215 -2.93 -7.04 -8.05
CA VAL A 215 -2.09 -6.63 -6.92
C VAL A 215 -0.92 -5.78 -7.43
N ASP A 216 -0.67 -4.64 -6.78
CA ASP A 216 0.54 -3.84 -7.00
C ASP A 216 1.44 -3.93 -5.76
N ILE A 217 2.75 -4.16 -5.98
CA ILE A 217 3.74 -4.30 -4.91
C ILE A 217 4.89 -3.33 -5.17
N GLY A 218 5.00 -2.32 -4.32
CA GLY A 218 5.98 -1.24 -4.42
C GLY A 218 7.44 -1.69 -4.31
N ALA A 219 8.35 -0.83 -4.69
CA ALA A 219 9.77 -1.14 -4.78
C ALA A 219 10.37 -1.58 -3.44
N ASN A 220 11.28 -2.58 -3.48
CA ASN A 220 11.98 -3.13 -2.32
C ASN A 220 11.06 -3.68 -1.21
N THR A 221 9.81 -3.98 -1.52
CA THR A 221 8.90 -4.67 -0.60
C THR A 221 9.26 -6.15 -0.55
N THR A 222 9.29 -6.71 0.66
CA THR A 222 9.56 -8.12 0.90
C THR A 222 8.32 -8.83 1.44
N ILE A 223 7.97 -9.96 0.85
CA ILE A 223 6.89 -10.84 1.31
C ILE A 223 7.46 -12.22 1.55
N ASP A 224 7.49 -12.61 2.84
CA ASP A 224 8.03 -13.90 3.23
C ASP A 224 7.03 -15.02 2.95
N ARG A 225 7.55 -16.20 2.60
CA ARG A 225 6.77 -17.42 2.47
C ARG A 225 6.26 -17.91 3.81
N GLY A 226 5.20 -18.67 3.83
CA GLY A 226 4.75 -19.28 5.06
C GLY A 226 5.69 -20.36 5.56
N THR A 227 5.66 -20.59 6.86
CA THR A 227 6.46 -21.65 7.49
C THR A 227 5.98 -23.03 7.06
N ILE A 228 4.67 -23.27 7.09
CA ILE A 228 3.99 -24.50 6.65
C ILE A 228 2.90 -24.14 5.64
N ASP A 229 1.92 -23.34 6.08
CA ASP A 229 0.85 -22.81 5.24
C ASP A 229 1.34 -21.62 4.42
N ASP A 230 0.55 -21.17 3.44
CA ASP A 230 0.94 -20.09 2.54
C ASP A 230 0.75 -18.70 3.17
N THR A 231 1.58 -17.73 2.76
CA THR A 231 1.32 -16.30 2.90
C THR A 231 0.45 -15.86 1.71
N VAL A 232 -0.65 -15.14 1.97
CA VAL A 232 -1.66 -14.84 0.94
C VAL A 232 -1.89 -13.33 0.82
N ILE A 233 -1.78 -12.82 -0.40
CA ILE A 233 -2.14 -11.44 -0.76
C ILE A 233 -3.37 -11.52 -1.68
N GLU A 234 -4.52 -11.05 -1.17
CA GLU A 234 -5.79 -11.17 -1.90
C GLU A 234 -5.91 -10.13 -3.02
N GLU A 235 -6.96 -10.27 -3.82
CA GLU A 235 -7.21 -9.49 -5.02
C GLU A 235 -7.24 -7.98 -4.75
N GLY A 236 -6.65 -7.20 -5.67
CA GLY A 236 -6.73 -5.75 -5.66
C GLY A 236 -5.93 -5.04 -4.56
N VAL A 237 -5.14 -5.77 -3.77
CA VAL A 237 -4.27 -5.20 -2.73
C VAL A 237 -3.23 -4.27 -3.36
N LYS A 238 -2.95 -3.13 -2.70
CA LYS A 238 -1.92 -2.17 -3.10
C LYS A 238 -0.93 -2.00 -1.96
N LEU A 239 0.30 -2.41 -2.20
CA LEU A 239 1.42 -2.26 -1.29
C LEU A 239 2.37 -1.18 -1.83
N ASP A 240 2.70 -0.22 -1.00
CA ASP A 240 3.70 0.80 -1.30
C ASP A 240 5.13 0.24 -1.11
N ASN A 241 6.13 1.09 -1.18
CA ASN A 241 7.54 0.73 -1.13
C ASN A 241 8.01 0.36 0.29
N LEU A 242 9.05 -0.48 0.38
CA LEU A 242 9.74 -0.82 1.63
C LEU A 242 8.83 -1.46 2.69
N ILE A 243 7.84 -2.21 2.29
CA ILE A 243 6.95 -2.93 3.21
C ILE A 243 7.56 -4.31 3.52
N GLN A 244 7.46 -4.73 4.79
CA GLN A 244 7.78 -6.09 5.20
C GLN A 244 6.50 -6.83 5.59
N ILE A 245 6.16 -7.89 4.86
CA ILE A 245 5.11 -8.85 5.22
C ILE A 245 5.77 -10.16 5.61
N ALA A 246 5.68 -10.51 6.89
CA ALA A 246 6.27 -11.72 7.41
C ALA A 246 5.44 -12.97 7.05
N HIS A 247 5.99 -14.13 7.40
CA HIS A 247 5.45 -15.45 7.07
C HIS A 247 4.00 -15.66 7.54
N ASN A 248 3.23 -16.44 6.80
CA ASN A 248 1.85 -16.84 7.12
C ASN A 248 0.85 -15.69 7.27
N CYS A 249 1.19 -14.47 6.83
CA CYS A 249 0.25 -13.35 6.83
C CYS A 249 -0.83 -13.53 5.75
N ARG A 250 -2.02 -13.00 6.03
CA ARG A 250 -3.08 -12.85 5.05
C ARG A 250 -3.49 -11.39 4.94
N ILE A 251 -3.43 -10.83 3.73
CA ILE A 251 -3.85 -9.46 3.45
C ILE A 251 -5.15 -9.51 2.62
N GLY A 252 -6.24 -9.04 3.20
CA GLY A 252 -7.58 -9.08 2.62
C GLY A 252 -7.73 -8.17 1.40
N ALA A 253 -8.66 -8.55 0.52
CA ALA A 253 -8.87 -7.92 -0.77
C ALA A 253 -9.08 -6.39 -0.68
N HIS A 254 -8.55 -5.67 -1.68
CA HIS A 254 -8.65 -4.21 -1.82
C HIS A 254 -8.08 -3.39 -0.65
N THR A 255 -7.26 -4.01 0.19
CA THR A 255 -6.53 -3.31 1.25
C THR A 255 -5.36 -2.54 0.66
N VAL A 256 -5.12 -1.33 1.16
CA VAL A 256 -3.99 -0.48 0.76
C VAL A 256 -3.07 -0.27 1.95
N ILE A 257 -1.76 -0.42 1.74
CA ILE A 257 -0.73 -0.31 2.78
C ILE A 257 0.34 0.66 2.29
N ALA A 258 0.55 1.74 3.06
CA ALA A 258 1.54 2.76 2.74
C ALA A 258 2.95 2.35 3.18
N GLY A 259 3.96 3.04 2.67
CA GLY A 259 5.38 2.68 2.76
C GLY A 259 5.94 2.48 4.16
N CYS A 260 6.98 1.67 4.24
CA CYS A 260 7.70 1.35 5.48
C CYS A 260 6.86 0.64 6.55
N THR A 261 5.70 0.09 6.22
CA THR A 261 4.86 -0.67 7.15
C THR A 261 5.45 -2.06 7.39
N GLY A 262 5.45 -2.49 8.66
CA GLY A 262 5.84 -3.85 9.05
C GLY A 262 4.65 -4.65 9.56
N ILE A 263 4.47 -5.87 9.05
CA ILE A 263 3.43 -6.81 9.47
C ILE A 263 4.12 -8.09 9.91
N ALA A 264 4.02 -8.40 11.21
CA ALA A 264 4.66 -9.57 11.78
C ALA A 264 3.87 -10.86 11.49
N GLY A 265 4.55 -12.01 11.65
CA GLY A 265 4.07 -13.30 11.21
C GLY A 265 2.67 -13.68 11.69
N SER A 266 1.93 -14.36 10.84
CA SER A 266 0.57 -14.88 11.10
C SER A 266 -0.48 -13.81 11.41
N ALA A 267 -0.23 -12.55 11.07
CA ALA A 267 -1.25 -11.51 11.16
C ALA A 267 -2.25 -11.62 9.99
N ILE A 268 -3.53 -11.42 10.30
CA ILE A 268 -4.63 -11.42 9.33
C ILE A 268 -5.18 -10.00 9.25
N ILE A 269 -5.04 -9.39 8.09
CA ILE A 269 -5.58 -8.06 7.80
C ILE A 269 -6.85 -8.23 6.96
N GLY A 270 -7.94 -7.62 7.37
CA GLY A 270 -9.23 -7.67 6.69
C GLY A 270 -9.23 -6.97 5.34
N LYS A 271 -10.39 -6.96 4.69
CA LYS A 271 -10.61 -6.34 3.38
C LYS A 271 -10.81 -4.83 3.52
N HIS A 272 -10.52 -4.09 2.44
CA HIS A 272 -10.74 -2.64 2.36
C HIS A 272 -10.08 -1.83 3.47
N CYS A 273 -9.05 -2.37 4.12
CA CYS A 273 -8.28 -1.67 5.13
C CYS A 273 -7.38 -0.59 4.51
N LYS A 274 -7.05 0.43 5.29
CA LYS A 274 -6.12 1.50 4.93
C LYS A 274 -5.05 1.59 6.01
N ILE A 275 -3.86 1.11 5.72
CA ILE A 275 -2.75 1.09 6.69
C ILE A 275 -1.81 2.23 6.37
N GLY A 276 -1.67 3.17 7.30
CA GLY A 276 -0.78 4.32 7.18
C GLY A 276 0.70 3.94 7.22
N GLY A 277 1.54 4.74 6.57
CA GLY A 277 2.98 4.49 6.47
C GLY A 277 3.68 4.35 7.81
N ALA A 278 4.71 3.53 7.88
CA ALA A 278 5.47 3.20 9.07
C ALA A 278 4.65 2.62 10.23
N ALA A 279 3.43 2.12 9.98
CA ALA A 279 2.68 1.38 10.97
C ALA A 279 3.32 0.01 11.21
N MET A 280 3.29 -0.46 12.47
CA MET A 280 3.79 -1.78 12.85
C MET A 280 2.66 -2.60 13.46
N ILE A 281 2.42 -3.80 12.94
CA ILE A 281 1.36 -4.71 13.38
C ILE A 281 2.02 -5.97 13.92
N LEU A 282 1.77 -6.28 15.21
CA LEU A 282 2.33 -7.48 15.83
C LEU A 282 1.76 -8.78 15.24
N GLY A 283 2.49 -9.87 15.44
CA GLY A 283 2.11 -11.19 14.94
C GLY A 283 0.85 -11.76 15.58
N HIS A 284 0.20 -12.68 14.85
CA HIS A 284 -1.00 -13.41 15.30
C HIS A 284 -2.21 -12.51 15.62
N LEU A 285 -2.25 -11.30 15.10
CA LEU A 285 -3.39 -10.38 15.27
C LEU A 285 -4.39 -10.51 14.14
N ASN A 286 -5.66 -10.29 14.46
CA ASN A 286 -6.76 -10.16 13.50
C ASN A 286 -7.19 -8.69 13.43
N ILE A 287 -7.17 -8.11 12.25
CA ILE A 287 -7.67 -6.76 11.96
C ILE A 287 -8.93 -6.92 11.11
N ALA A 288 -10.05 -6.40 11.59
CA ALA A 288 -11.34 -6.47 10.90
C ALA A 288 -11.30 -5.75 9.55
N ASP A 289 -12.31 -6.02 8.72
CA ASP A 289 -12.52 -5.29 7.46
C ASP A 289 -12.73 -3.78 7.70
N GLU A 290 -12.40 -2.96 6.71
CA GLU A 290 -12.62 -1.50 6.68
C GLU A 290 -11.93 -0.73 7.81
N VAL A 291 -10.88 -1.28 8.41
CA VAL A 291 -10.07 -0.59 9.43
C VAL A 291 -9.10 0.38 8.76
N THR A 292 -9.03 1.59 9.30
CA THR A 292 -7.99 2.56 8.97
C THR A 292 -7.00 2.68 10.12
N ILE A 293 -5.71 2.45 9.87
CA ILE A 293 -4.63 2.64 10.85
C ILE A 293 -3.84 3.90 10.48
N SER A 294 -3.73 4.83 11.43
CA SER A 294 -2.97 6.07 11.22
C SER A 294 -1.47 5.79 11.05
N PRO A 295 -0.73 6.63 10.30
CA PRO A 295 0.72 6.47 10.10
C PRO A 295 1.48 6.39 11.43
N GLY A 296 2.56 5.58 11.46
CA GLY A 296 3.43 5.43 12.64
C GLY A 296 2.81 4.69 13.83
N SER A 297 1.60 4.15 13.68
CA SER A 297 0.91 3.46 14.79
C SER A 297 1.48 2.08 15.05
N MET A 298 1.67 1.73 16.34
CA MET A 298 2.01 0.38 16.79
C MET A 298 0.75 -0.35 17.24
N ILE A 299 0.35 -1.40 16.51
CA ILE A 299 -0.84 -2.20 16.82
C ILE A 299 -0.42 -3.47 17.56
N MET A 300 -0.81 -3.55 18.83
CA MET A 300 -0.40 -4.61 19.76
C MET A 300 -1.54 -5.57 20.13
N ARG A 301 -2.76 -5.33 19.65
CA ARG A 301 -3.94 -6.16 19.91
C ARG A 301 -4.82 -6.22 18.66
N SER A 302 -5.60 -7.29 18.53
CA SER A 302 -6.57 -7.43 17.46
C SER A 302 -7.61 -6.31 17.49
N ILE A 303 -8.05 -5.90 16.30
CA ILE A 303 -9.07 -4.87 16.09
C ILE A 303 -10.28 -5.54 15.45
N ASN A 304 -11.38 -5.61 16.19
CA ASN A 304 -12.56 -6.40 15.82
C ASN A 304 -13.69 -5.60 15.15
N MET A 305 -13.54 -4.29 15.00
CA MET A 305 -14.56 -3.41 14.40
C MET A 305 -13.91 -2.44 13.41
N ALA A 306 -14.63 -2.15 12.32
CA ALA A 306 -14.29 -1.08 11.39
C ALA A 306 -14.14 0.27 12.12
N GLY A 307 -13.24 1.12 11.64
CA GLY A 307 -12.99 2.43 12.24
C GLY A 307 -11.56 2.91 12.04
N THR A 308 -11.26 4.09 12.56
CA THR A 308 -9.91 4.66 12.49
C THR A 308 -9.21 4.52 13.84
N TYR A 309 -8.01 3.95 13.82
CA TYR A 309 -7.19 3.67 15.01
C TYR A 309 -5.84 4.38 14.91
N THR A 310 -5.46 5.03 16.01
CA THR A 310 -4.21 5.78 16.13
C THR A 310 -3.49 5.39 17.40
N ALA A 311 -2.23 5.00 17.30
CA ALA A 311 -1.37 4.66 18.44
C ALA A 311 -0.04 5.40 18.33
N LEU A 312 -0.11 6.74 18.29
CA LEU A 312 1.02 7.64 18.13
C LEU A 312 0.84 8.86 19.04
N MET A 313 1.91 9.30 19.69
CA MET A 313 1.92 10.55 20.44
C MET A 313 2.02 11.74 19.47
N PRO A 314 1.25 12.84 19.68
CA PRO A 314 1.41 14.06 18.92
C PRO A 314 2.83 14.61 19.01
N SER A 315 3.34 15.20 17.94
CA SER A 315 4.65 15.86 17.94
C SER A 315 4.64 17.08 18.88
N GLN A 316 5.72 17.28 19.62
CA GLN A 316 5.92 18.38 20.56
C GLN A 316 7.34 18.95 20.40
N ALA A 317 7.56 20.17 20.85
CA ALA A 317 8.92 20.67 21.05
C ALA A 317 9.67 19.73 22.02
N HIS A 318 10.97 19.52 21.80
CA HIS A 318 11.75 18.50 22.52
C HIS A 318 11.67 18.66 24.05
N GLU A 319 11.76 19.88 24.55
CA GLU A 319 11.68 20.18 26.01
C GLU A 319 10.29 19.81 26.60
N ASP A 320 9.21 20.03 25.83
CA ASP A 320 7.86 19.67 26.27
C ASP A 320 7.62 18.17 26.16
N TRP A 321 8.22 17.51 25.15
CA TRP A 321 8.21 16.06 25.04
C TRP A 321 8.90 15.39 26.24
N LEU A 322 10.04 15.93 26.70
CA LEU A 322 10.74 15.41 27.89
C LEU A 322 9.85 15.48 29.14
N LYS A 323 9.12 16.62 29.34
CA LYS A 323 8.16 16.77 30.45
C LYS A 323 7.01 15.79 30.35
N THR A 324 6.44 15.66 29.15
CA THR A 324 5.35 14.70 28.86
C THR A 324 5.79 13.26 29.11
N ALA A 325 6.96 12.86 28.63
CA ALA A 325 7.51 11.52 28.84
C ALA A 325 7.77 11.23 30.33
N ALA A 326 8.26 12.21 31.09
CA ALA A 326 8.43 12.10 32.52
C ALA A 326 7.08 11.92 33.25
N ASN A 327 6.07 12.71 32.90
CA ASN A 327 4.73 12.61 33.46
C ASN A 327 4.09 11.25 33.20
N ILE A 328 4.20 10.72 31.93
CA ILE A 328 3.68 9.39 31.58
C ILE A 328 4.37 8.32 32.41
N ARG A 329 5.70 8.39 32.60
CA ARG A 329 6.47 7.42 33.38
C ARG A 329 6.03 7.38 34.86
N HIS A 330 5.65 8.52 35.40
CA HIS A 330 5.23 8.68 36.82
C HIS A 330 3.70 8.70 37.01
N LEU A 331 2.92 8.42 35.94
CA LEU A 331 1.45 8.51 35.97
C LEU A 331 0.83 7.58 37.02
N SER A 332 1.22 6.30 37.06
CA SER A 332 0.67 5.34 38.03
C SER A 332 0.96 5.71 39.48
N PRO A 333 2.20 6.04 39.88
CA PRO A 333 2.47 6.55 41.23
C PRO A 333 1.67 7.81 41.60
N HIS A 334 1.51 8.75 40.66
CA HIS A 334 0.72 9.96 40.90
C HIS A 334 -0.76 9.65 41.09
N LEU A 335 -1.35 8.78 40.27
CA LEU A 335 -2.74 8.36 40.41
C LEU A 335 -2.99 7.63 41.73
N ASN A 336 -2.11 6.73 42.14
CA ASN A 336 -2.21 6.04 43.41
C ASN A 336 -2.18 7.03 44.58
N HIS A 337 -1.22 7.99 44.59
CA HIS A 337 -1.13 9.04 45.60
C HIS A 337 -2.39 9.91 45.69
N LEU A 338 -2.96 10.31 44.52
CA LEU A 338 -4.22 11.04 44.47
C LEU A 338 -5.39 10.22 45.02
N THR A 339 -5.47 8.94 44.66
CA THR A 339 -6.50 8.02 45.17
C THR A 339 -6.43 7.90 46.71
N ASP A 340 -5.24 7.76 47.26
CA ASP A 340 -5.05 7.67 48.71
C ASP A 340 -5.42 8.97 49.41
N LYS A 341 -5.08 10.15 48.84
CA LYS A 341 -5.52 11.44 49.32
C LYS A 341 -7.04 11.61 49.33
N ILE A 342 -7.71 11.21 48.25
CA ILE A 342 -9.17 11.24 48.14
C ILE A 342 -9.80 10.38 49.25
N LYS A 343 -9.35 9.14 49.44
CA LYS A 343 -9.85 8.26 50.50
C LYS A 343 -9.64 8.90 51.89
N ALA A 344 -8.51 9.52 52.17
CA ALA A 344 -8.24 10.18 53.43
C ALA A 344 -9.18 11.37 53.67
N LEU A 345 -9.47 12.16 52.60
CA LEU A 345 -10.43 13.27 52.67
C LEU A 345 -11.86 12.78 52.90
N GLU A 346 -12.29 11.71 52.24
CA GLU A 346 -13.60 11.10 52.45
C GLU A 346 -13.81 10.62 53.87
N ILE A 347 -12.78 9.97 54.47
CA ILE A 347 -12.80 9.56 55.89
C ILE A 347 -12.89 10.78 56.80
N SER A 348 -12.15 11.85 56.52
CA SER A 348 -12.18 13.08 57.32
C SER A 348 -13.54 13.79 57.27
N LEU A 349 -14.14 13.85 56.06
CA LEU A 349 -15.47 14.42 55.85
C LEU A 349 -16.55 13.61 56.59
N ALA A 350 -16.50 12.28 56.53
CA ALA A 350 -17.41 11.41 57.25
C ALA A 350 -17.34 11.63 58.77
N LYS A 351 -16.12 11.79 59.33
CA LYS A 351 -15.93 12.11 60.74
C LYS A 351 -16.50 13.49 61.13
N LEU A 352 -16.30 14.51 60.27
CA LEU A 352 -16.85 15.85 60.49
C LEU A 352 -18.39 15.87 60.40
N ALA A 353 -18.99 15.07 59.53
CA ALA A 353 -20.42 14.93 59.45
C ALA A 353 -21.04 14.23 60.67
N ALA A 354 -20.37 13.17 61.16
CA ALA A 354 -20.80 12.44 62.37
C ALA A 354 -20.67 13.30 63.69
N ASN A 355 -19.77 14.27 63.73
CA ASN A 355 -19.60 15.16 64.90
C ASN A 355 -20.60 16.36 64.91
N LYS A 356 -21.42 16.52 63.88
CA LYS A 356 -22.46 17.57 63.77
C LYS A 356 -23.87 17.09 64.07
N THR A 357 -24.03 15.80 64.27
CA THR A 357 -25.26 15.13 64.73
C THR A 357 -25.14 14.79 66.21
#